data_70d524ea957cccae16c9357726eaa063
#
_entry.id   70d524ea957cccae16c9357726eaa063
#
_cell.length_a   1.000
_cell.length_b   1.000
_cell.length_c   1.000
_cell.angle_alpha   90.00
_cell.angle_beta   90.00
_cell.angle_gamma   90.00
#
_symmetry.space_group_name_H-M   'P 1'
#
loop_
_entity.id
_entity.type
_entity.pdbx_description
1 polymer ?
#
loop_
_entity_poly.entity_id
_entity_poly.type
_entity_poly.pdbx_seq_one_letter_code
_entity_poly.pdbx_strand_id
1 'polypeptide(L)'
;MATNADGWAAHVRIRDHPSQRSFVEDRNDETAYVGGVGSGKTAGGVLRAAHHITDWNAGHTGAIVSPTVPMLRNVIVPELRNWGILDRPGIDYKKSENRIEYPNGSVVILESANNDRKIERLRGLNLAWAWMDEAAYQPQKVYNVLSDRLRVGSYRNLFATTTPRGFNWVYDVFADPLPDVPTMDLPDGGVYRSETTTSILGVSTRANPAHPDDYIERQERQRSGEAYEQEIEGEFVAFEGLVYKWFDRSNRVTVDELPETWDRTIYGVDWGGAAPTAIVALRQSGDDWFVVDEFYERRVVNETIASELDRMEQRHGRGPVYCDSAEPRAIDALSREGFDARESEKAVETGIRYVDSLRDRLFVVEDCQHVIDEFNTYRYKDGSDDVLKEHDHALDALRYALFTDDTGVDAGGVVIDW
;
A
#
# COMPACT_ATOMS: atom_id res chain seq x y z
N MET A 1 32.60 25.34 -5.66
CA MET A 1 32.40 23.98 -5.16
C MET A 1 32.78 23.94 -3.70
N ALA A 2 31.81 24.00 -2.83
CA ALA A 2 32.06 23.74 -1.40
C ALA A 2 31.98 22.23 -1.21
N THR A 3 33.12 21.57 -1.16
CA THR A 3 33.18 20.20 -0.62
C THR A 3 32.94 20.32 0.87
N ASN A 4 31.80 19.86 1.34
CA ASN A 4 31.70 19.49 2.76
C ASN A 4 32.88 18.57 3.07
N ALA A 5 33.43 18.64 4.30
CA ALA A 5 34.60 17.87 4.70
C ALA A 5 34.52 16.37 4.43
N ASP A 6 33.36 15.86 4.03
CA ASP A 6 33.03 14.46 3.79
C ASP A 6 32.92 14.08 2.31
N GLY A 7 33.17 15.00 1.35
CA GLY A 7 33.29 14.68 -0.09
C GLY A 7 32.03 14.14 -0.76
N TRP A 8 30.85 14.60 -0.40
CA TRP A 8 29.57 14.16 -0.97
C TRP A 8 29.38 14.78 -2.39
N ALA A 9 29.58 13.98 -3.41
CA ALA A 9 29.41 14.39 -4.83
C ALA A 9 27.91 14.52 -5.26
N ALA A 10 26.98 14.43 -4.34
CA ALA A 10 25.55 14.42 -4.61
C ALA A 10 25.00 15.70 -5.25
N HIS A 11 25.66 16.84 -5.06
CA HIS A 11 25.17 18.13 -5.51
C HIS A 11 25.08 18.34 -7.04
N VAL A 12 25.79 17.54 -7.82
CA VAL A 12 25.85 17.77 -9.28
C VAL A 12 24.57 17.29 -9.98
N ARG A 13 24.04 16.14 -9.57
CA ARG A 13 22.83 15.57 -10.19
C ARG A 13 21.53 16.25 -9.75
N ILE A 14 21.44 16.69 -8.49
CA ILE A 14 20.25 17.40 -7.99
C ILE A 14 20.01 18.73 -8.72
N ARG A 15 21.06 19.40 -9.21
CA ARG A 15 20.91 20.67 -9.94
C ARG A 15 20.16 20.54 -11.26
N ASP A 16 20.30 19.40 -11.90
CA ASP A 16 19.67 19.11 -13.20
C ASP A 16 18.28 18.47 -13.06
N HIS A 17 17.79 18.29 -11.83
CA HIS A 17 16.51 17.68 -11.51
C HIS A 17 15.77 18.51 -10.45
N PRO A 18 15.05 19.56 -10.84
CA PRO A 18 14.43 20.54 -9.93
C PRO A 18 13.46 19.91 -8.92
N SER A 19 12.61 18.97 -9.35
CA SER A 19 11.66 18.26 -8.48
C SER A 19 12.36 17.44 -7.40
N GLN A 20 13.39 16.68 -7.78
CA GLN A 20 14.20 15.93 -6.81
C GLN A 20 14.89 16.85 -5.81
N ARG A 21 15.42 17.98 -6.28
CA ARG A 21 16.05 18.98 -5.41
C ARG A 21 15.06 19.58 -4.44
N SER A 22 13.86 19.97 -4.90
CA SER A 22 12.81 20.52 -4.04
C SER A 22 12.42 19.52 -2.94
N PHE A 23 12.30 18.23 -3.29
CA PHE A 23 12.04 17.18 -2.31
C PHE A 23 13.17 17.00 -1.29
N VAL A 24 14.42 16.96 -1.74
CA VAL A 24 15.58 16.72 -0.88
C VAL A 24 15.84 17.88 0.09
N GLU A 25 15.62 19.12 -0.33
CA GLU A 25 15.91 20.34 0.47
C GLU A 25 14.72 20.81 1.31
N ASP A 26 13.49 20.30 1.08
CA ASP A 26 12.29 20.70 1.81
C ASP A 26 12.37 20.38 3.32
N ARG A 27 11.74 21.22 4.15
CA ARG A 27 11.81 21.14 5.61
C ARG A 27 10.45 21.04 6.31
N ASN A 28 9.38 20.74 5.59
CA ASN A 28 8.10 20.46 6.20
C ASN A 28 8.13 19.14 7.00
N ASP A 29 7.21 19.00 7.94
CA ASP A 29 7.12 17.83 8.82
C ASP A 29 6.81 16.55 8.01
N GLU A 30 6.03 16.70 6.95
CA GLU A 30 5.71 15.62 6.01
C GLU A 30 6.09 16.02 4.59
N THR A 31 6.67 15.07 3.84
CA THR A 31 7.10 15.35 2.48
C THR A 31 6.90 14.12 1.59
N ALA A 32 6.26 14.29 0.44
CA ALA A 32 6.11 13.22 -0.54
C ALA A 32 6.79 13.55 -1.88
N TYR A 33 7.32 12.53 -2.53
CA TYR A 33 7.75 12.57 -3.93
C TYR A 33 7.00 11.50 -4.70
N VAL A 34 6.04 11.94 -5.49
CA VAL A 34 5.20 11.07 -6.32
C VAL A 34 5.55 11.28 -7.77
N GLY A 35 5.93 10.22 -8.46
CA GLY A 35 6.34 10.33 -9.85
C GLY A 35 6.47 8.99 -10.54
N GLY A 36 6.66 9.01 -11.85
CA GLY A 36 6.77 7.83 -12.71
C GLY A 36 7.94 6.92 -12.38
N VAL A 37 7.93 5.73 -12.97
CA VAL A 37 9.00 4.73 -12.80
C VAL A 37 10.33 5.30 -13.30
N GLY A 38 11.37 5.26 -12.47
CA GLY A 38 12.68 5.80 -12.83
C GLY A 38 12.78 7.32 -12.74
N SER A 39 11.77 8.07 -12.27
CA SER A 39 11.82 9.54 -12.10
C SER A 39 12.82 10.04 -11.05
N GLY A 40 13.63 9.16 -10.44
CA GLY A 40 14.64 9.52 -9.46
C GLY A 40 14.16 9.55 -8.00
N LYS A 41 12.97 9.01 -7.71
CA LYS A 41 12.36 8.95 -6.37
C LYS A 41 13.28 8.35 -5.32
N THR A 42 13.74 7.12 -5.55
CA THR A 42 14.58 6.38 -4.60
C THR A 42 15.90 7.10 -4.34
N ALA A 43 16.53 7.66 -5.39
CA ALA A 43 17.72 8.49 -5.24
C ALA A 43 17.44 9.73 -4.39
N GLY A 44 16.29 10.40 -4.62
CA GLY A 44 15.83 11.51 -3.80
C GLY A 44 15.64 11.11 -2.33
N GLY A 45 15.00 9.96 -2.06
CA GLY A 45 14.83 9.40 -0.73
C GLY A 45 16.15 9.15 -0.01
N VAL A 46 17.12 8.55 -0.70
CA VAL A 46 18.46 8.29 -0.20
C VAL A 46 19.19 9.60 0.15
N LEU A 47 19.13 10.60 -0.73
CA LEU A 47 19.77 11.90 -0.51
C LEU A 47 19.14 12.66 0.66
N ARG A 48 17.81 12.62 0.79
CA ARG A 48 17.12 13.20 1.94
C ARG A 48 17.47 12.47 3.24
N ALA A 49 17.51 11.13 3.23
CA ALA A 49 17.99 10.35 4.37
C ALA A 49 19.42 10.72 4.75
N ALA A 50 20.29 11.01 3.79
CA ALA A 50 21.66 11.47 4.04
C ALA A 50 21.70 12.79 4.81
N HIS A 51 20.84 13.78 4.48
CA HIS A 51 20.72 15.01 5.24
C HIS A 51 20.27 14.74 6.68
N HIS A 52 19.33 13.84 6.92
CA HIS A 52 18.95 13.45 8.27
C HIS A 52 20.10 12.81 9.04
N ILE A 53 20.85 11.89 8.42
CA ILE A 53 21.96 11.18 9.05
C ILE A 53 23.12 12.11 9.41
N THR A 54 23.45 13.06 8.53
CA THR A 54 24.68 13.83 8.64
C THR A 54 24.53 15.23 9.26
N ASP A 55 23.33 15.81 9.16
CA ASP A 55 23.09 17.21 9.52
C ASP A 55 21.81 17.36 10.37
N TRP A 56 20.62 17.15 9.76
CA TRP A 56 19.36 17.55 10.36
C TRP A 56 19.01 16.81 11.65
N ASN A 57 19.34 15.52 11.72
CA ASN A 57 19.09 14.64 12.85
C ASN A 57 20.32 13.80 13.21
N ALA A 58 21.53 14.39 13.05
CA ALA A 58 22.77 13.72 13.40
C ALA A 58 22.74 13.20 14.85
N GLY A 59 23.15 11.96 15.05
CA GLY A 59 23.13 11.27 16.35
C GLY A 59 21.79 10.66 16.75
N HIS A 60 20.76 10.76 15.90
CA HIS A 60 19.44 10.20 16.18
C HIS A 60 19.12 8.97 15.32
N THR A 61 18.07 8.24 15.73
CA THR A 61 17.60 7.07 15.00
C THR A 61 16.56 7.48 13.95
N GLY A 62 16.72 6.98 12.72
CA GLY A 62 15.72 7.02 11.67
C GLY A 62 15.36 5.63 11.18
N ALA A 63 14.30 5.53 10.38
CA ALA A 63 13.87 4.28 9.75
C ALA A 63 13.67 4.44 8.24
N ILE A 64 14.00 3.40 7.49
CA ILE A 64 13.65 3.25 6.07
C ILE A 64 12.76 2.01 5.97
N VAL A 65 11.56 2.19 5.46
CA VAL A 65 10.54 1.14 5.36
C VAL A 65 10.16 0.95 3.89
N SER A 66 10.27 -0.28 3.40
CA SER A 66 9.86 -0.66 2.04
C SER A 66 8.78 -1.75 2.10
N PRO A 67 7.98 -1.96 1.06
CA PRO A 67 6.93 -2.98 1.05
C PRO A 67 7.46 -4.39 1.36
N THR A 68 8.64 -4.74 0.84
CA THR A 68 9.20 -6.09 1.00
C THR A 68 10.69 -6.12 1.33
N VAL A 69 11.15 -7.19 1.97
CA VAL A 69 12.58 -7.42 2.22
C VAL A 69 13.43 -7.46 0.94
N PRO A 70 12.99 -8.09 -0.17
CA PRO A 70 13.70 -8.01 -1.43
C PRO A 70 13.91 -6.59 -1.93
N MET A 71 12.91 -5.69 -1.82
CA MET A 71 13.06 -4.29 -2.22
C MET A 71 14.11 -3.57 -1.37
N LEU A 72 14.09 -3.74 -0.05
CA LEU A 72 15.15 -3.20 0.80
C LEU A 72 16.55 -3.67 0.36
N ARG A 73 16.72 -4.97 0.12
CA ARG A 73 18.04 -5.55 -0.17
C ARG A 73 18.53 -5.30 -1.59
N ASN A 74 17.61 -5.27 -2.56
CA ASN A 74 17.96 -5.21 -3.97
C ASN A 74 17.86 -3.81 -4.56
N VAL A 75 17.18 -2.88 -3.88
CA VAL A 75 16.99 -1.49 -4.33
C VAL A 75 17.64 -0.54 -3.34
N ILE A 76 17.13 -0.46 -2.09
CA ILE A 76 17.58 0.56 -1.13
C ILE A 76 19.04 0.38 -0.71
N VAL A 77 19.45 -0.81 -0.33
CA VAL A 77 20.85 -1.05 0.12
C VAL A 77 21.87 -0.77 -1.00
N PRO A 78 21.66 -1.19 -2.26
CA PRO A 78 22.52 -0.78 -3.36
C PRO A 78 22.55 0.72 -3.60
N GLU A 79 21.39 1.42 -3.52
CA GLU A 79 21.35 2.87 -3.67
C GLU A 79 22.10 3.60 -2.54
N LEU A 80 21.95 3.17 -1.30
CA LEU A 80 22.77 3.71 -0.18
C LEU A 80 24.28 3.56 -0.43
N ARG A 81 24.70 2.47 -1.12
CA ARG A 81 26.11 2.27 -1.52
C ARG A 81 26.51 3.18 -2.66
N ASN A 82 25.70 3.25 -3.71
CA ASN A 82 25.97 4.07 -4.90
C ASN A 82 26.18 5.55 -4.54
N TRP A 83 25.45 6.03 -3.53
CA TRP A 83 25.56 7.39 -3.00
C TRP A 83 26.61 7.52 -1.88
N GLY A 84 27.34 6.45 -1.55
CA GLY A 84 28.39 6.45 -0.54
C GLY A 84 27.89 6.71 0.89
N ILE A 85 26.66 6.31 1.18
CA ILE A 85 26.02 6.45 2.50
C ILE A 85 26.27 5.22 3.36
N LEU A 86 26.61 4.08 2.75
CA LEU A 86 26.78 2.79 3.42
C LEU A 86 28.24 2.36 3.53
N ASP A 87 29.01 2.47 2.46
CA ASP A 87 30.36 1.86 2.38
C ASP A 87 31.47 2.90 2.65
N ARG A 88 31.46 3.53 3.85
CA ARG A 88 32.52 4.43 4.31
C ARG A 88 33.20 3.92 5.58
N PRO A 89 34.46 4.29 5.83
CA PRO A 89 35.13 3.91 7.06
C PRO A 89 34.33 4.37 8.30
N GLY A 90 34.14 3.42 9.22
CA GLY A 90 33.41 3.67 10.47
C GLY A 90 31.89 3.47 10.39
N ILE A 91 31.32 3.18 9.21
CA ILE A 91 29.91 2.78 9.09
C ILE A 91 29.83 1.26 9.27
N ASP A 92 28.94 0.81 10.16
CA ASP A 92 28.70 -0.62 10.44
C ASP A 92 27.32 -1.03 9.99
N TYR A 93 27.23 -1.86 8.95
CA TYR A 93 25.98 -2.46 8.48
C TYR A 93 25.77 -3.86 9.06
N LYS A 94 24.99 -3.93 10.12
CA LYS A 94 24.58 -5.16 10.81
C LYS A 94 23.43 -5.83 10.07
N LYS A 95 23.76 -6.61 9.05
CA LYS A 95 22.75 -7.25 8.15
C LYS A 95 21.73 -8.13 8.88
N SER A 96 22.15 -8.85 9.93
CA SER A 96 21.26 -9.70 10.72
C SER A 96 20.26 -8.91 11.57
N GLU A 97 20.60 -7.67 11.92
CA GLU A 97 19.77 -6.76 12.70
C GLU A 97 18.99 -5.77 11.82
N ASN A 98 19.22 -5.77 10.50
CA ASN A 98 18.72 -4.76 9.57
C ASN A 98 19.00 -3.32 10.06
N ARG A 99 20.24 -3.06 10.50
CA ARG A 99 20.64 -1.82 11.17
C ARG A 99 21.94 -1.29 10.60
N ILE A 100 21.98 0.02 10.38
CA ILE A 100 23.20 0.73 9.99
C ILE A 100 23.57 1.71 11.11
N GLU A 101 24.81 1.63 11.58
CA GLU A 101 25.36 2.55 12.60
C GLU A 101 26.42 3.44 11.99
N TYR A 102 26.35 4.73 12.31
CA TYR A 102 27.22 5.77 11.78
C TYR A 102 28.16 6.31 12.85
N PRO A 103 29.37 6.80 12.49
CA PRO A 103 30.36 7.30 13.45
C PRO A 103 29.88 8.49 14.29
N ASN A 104 28.92 9.26 13.79
CA ASN A 104 28.31 10.40 14.51
C ASN A 104 27.21 9.99 15.51
N GLY A 105 26.97 8.68 15.69
CA GLY A 105 25.94 8.15 16.57
C GLY A 105 24.56 7.99 15.91
N SER A 106 24.40 8.40 14.65
CA SER A 106 23.16 8.16 13.92
C SER A 106 22.94 6.67 13.68
N VAL A 107 21.69 6.24 13.70
CA VAL A 107 21.29 4.86 13.44
C VAL A 107 20.17 4.84 12.42
N VAL A 108 20.24 3.94 11.45
CA VAL A 108 19.16 3.70 10.50
C VAL A 108 18.65 2.28 10.64
N ILE A 109 17.37 2.14 10.93
CA ILE A 109 16.66 0.85 10.94
C ILE A 109 16.09 0.60 9.56
N LEU A 110 16.34 -0.60 9.00
CA LEU A 110 15.78 -1.05 7.73
C LEU A 110 14.68 -2.07 8.01
N GLU A 111 13.43 -1.78 7.70
CA GLU A 111 12.31 -2.70 7.94
C GLU A 111 11.43 -2.83 6.71
N SER A 112 10.68 -3.91 6.62
CA SER A 112 9.67 -4.10 5.59
C SER A 112 8.29 -4.23 6.23
N ALA A 113 7.27 -3.73 5.53
CA ALA A 113 5.90 -3.63 6.05
C ALA A 113 4.94 -4.65 5.41
N ASN A 114 5.45 -5.85 5.06
CA ASN A 114 4.67 -6.86 4.34
C ASN A 114 3.78 -7.76 5.21
N ASN A 115 3.73 -7.56 6.51
CA ASN A 115 2.81 -8.23 7.42
C ASN A 115 2.71 -7.51 8.77
N ASP A 116 1.62 -7.76 9.51
CA ASP A 116 1.33 -7.14 10.79
C ASP A 116 2.43 -7.29 11.83
N ARG A 117 3.07 -8.47 11.92
CA ARG A 117 4.16 -8.70 12.88
C ARG A 117 5.33 -7.73 12.68
N LYS A 118 5.60 -7.34 11.44
CA LYS A 118 6.66 -6.37 11.13
C LYS A 118 6.22 -4.94 11.41
N ILE A 119 4.96 -4.63 11.13
CA ILE A 119 4.38 -3.33 11.49
C ILE A 119 4.42 -3.16 13.02
N GLU A 120 4.08 -4.21 13.79
CA GLU A 120 4.16 -4.16 15.25
C GLU A 120 5.59 -3.90 15.79
N ARG A 121 6.63 -4.34 15.08
CA ARG A 121 8.02 -4.01 15.45
C ARG A 121 8.31 -2.51 15.35
N LEU A 122 7.71 -1.82 14.39
CA LEU A 122 7.86 -0.38 14.25
C LEU A 122 7.31 0.38 15.46
N ARG A 123 6.27 -0.15 16.13
CA ARG A 123 5.67 0.45 17.34
C ARG A 123 6.66 0.59 18.51
N GLY A 124 7.70 -0.21 18.56
CA GLY A 124 8.75 -0.16 19.59
C GLY A 124 9.81 0.92 19.37
N LEU A 125 9.79 1.62 18.23
CA LEU A 125 10.83 2.57 17.86
C LEU A 125 10.56 3.98 18.42
N ASN A 126 11.64 4.75 18.60
CA ASN A 126 11.61 6.20 18.81
C ASN A 126 12.46 6.84 17.71
N LEU A 127 11.81 7.51 16.79
CA LEU A 127 12.40 7.98 15.55
C LEU A 127 12.49 9.51 15.52
N ALA A 128 13.54 10.03 14.89
CA ALA A 128 13.64 11.42 14.49
C ALA A 128 13.11 11.63 13.07
N TRP A 129 13.22 10.63 12.23
CA TRP A 129 12.71 10.65 10.85
C TRP A 129 12.35 9.25 10.37
N ALA A 130 11.44 9.18 9.40
CA ALA A 130 11.07 7.95 8.74
C ALA A 130 10.91 8.18 7.22
N TRP A 131 11.41 7.24 6.44
CA TRP A 131 11.22 7.19 5.00
C TRP A 131 10.41 5.95 4.62
N MET A 132 9.29 6.16 3.94
CA MET A 132 8.50 5.12 3.30
C MET A 132 8.84 5.08 1.80
N ASP A 133 9.58 4.06 1.37
CA ASP A 133 9.85 3.84 -0.06
C ASP A 133 8.74 2.99 -0.67
N GLU A 134 8.30 3.37 -1.87
CA GLU A 134 7.12 2.81 -2.54
C GLU A 134 5.88 2.77 -1.60
N ALA A 135 5.56 3.92 -1.04
CA ALA A 135 4.52 4.09 -0.02
C ALA A 135 3.15 3.59 -0.48
N ALA A 136 2.78 3.79 -1.76
CA ALA A 136 1.50 3.34 -2.31
C ALA A 136 1.33 1.80 -2.32
N TYR A 137 2.42 1.04 -2.11
CA TYR A 137 2.39 -0.42 -1.96
C TYR A 137 2.49 -0.87 -0.49
N GLN A 138 2.34 0.07 0.46
CA GLN A 138 2.33 -0.21 1.89
C GLN A 138 0.98 0.16 2.48
N PRO A 139 0.46 -0.59 3.47
CA PRO A 139 -0.77 -0.22 4.15
C PRO A 139 -0.65 1.15 4.83
N GLN A 140 -1.72 1.94 4.85
CA GLN A 140 -1.77 3.23 5.56
C GLN A 140 -1.42 3.11 7.04
N LYS A 141 -1.74 1.99 7.67
CA LYS A 141 -1.33 1.64 9.04
C LYS A 141 0.17 1.83 9.30
N VAL A 142 1.03 1.62 8.29
CA VAL A 142 2.47 1.85 8.40
C VAL A 142 2.77 3.33 8.57
N TYR A 143 2.13 4.19 7.77
CA TYR A 143 2.22 5.64 7.89
C TYR A 143 1.77 6.09 9.29
N ASN A 144 0.61 5.64 9.76
CA ASN A 144 0.08 5.99 11.08
C ASN A 144 1.05 5.58 12.20
N VAL A 145 1.57 4.35 12.14
CA VAL A 145 2.54 3.87 13.14
C VAL A 145 3.83 4.67 13.10
N LEU A 146 4.40 4.99 11.93
CA LEU A 146 5.63 5.76 11.82
C LEU A 146 5.46 7.19 12.30
N SER A 147 4.36 7.85 11.95
CA SER A 147 4.00 9.19 12.42
C SER A 147 3.97 9.24 13.95
N ASP A 148 3.33 8.28 14.60
CA ASP A 148 3.29 8.12 16.05
C ASP A 148 4.68 7.89 16.68
N ARG A 149 5.65 7.41 15.95
CA ARG A 149 7.00 7.11 16.45
C ARG A 149 8.00 8.25 16.28
N LEU A 150 7.63 9.32 15.60
CA LEU A 150 8.46 10.53 15.48
C LEU A 150 8.46 11.34 16.78
N ARG A 151 9.32 10.95 17.72
CA ARG A 151 9.30 11.45 19.11
C ARG A 151 10.60 12.09 19.56
N VAL A 152 11.68 11.95 18.80
CA VAL A 152 13.02 12.43 19.17
C VAL A 152 13.56 13.37 18.10
N GLY A 153 14.65 14.07 18.41
CA GLY A 153 15.23 15.07 17.52
C GLY A 153 14.50 16.40 17.51
N SER A 154 15.12 17.40 16.91
CA SER A 154 14.55 18.75 16.77
C SER A 154 13.73 18.93 15.50
N TYR A 155 13.97 18.13 14.49
CA TYR A 155 13.24 18.09 13.23
C TYR A 155 12.69 16.69 12.99
N ARG A 156 11.40 16.53 13.27
CA ARG A 156 10.69 15.26 13.09
C ARG A 156 10.05 15.25 11.72
N ASN A 157 10.47 14.31 10.88
CA ASN A 157 10.03 14.28 9.50
C ASN A 157 9.65 12.87 9.06
N LEU A 158 8.47 12.73 8.46
CA LEU A 158 8.07 11.57 7.68
C LEU A 158 8.12 11.94 6.21
N PHE A 159 8.78 11.13 5.39
CA PHE A 159 8.77 11.35 3.97
C PHE A 159 8.51 10.07 3.18
N ALA A 160 7.80 10.22 2.08
CA ALA A 160 7.37 9.15 1.21
C ALA A 160 7.92 9.32 -0.20
N THR A 161 8.29 8.21 -0.82
CA THR A 161 8.60 8.13 -2.25
C THR A 161 7.72 7.04 -2.85
N THR A 162 7.06 7.31 -3.97
CA THR A 162 6.20 6.30 -4.61
C THR A 162 5.87 6.63 -6.07
N THR A 163 5.53 5.60 -6.82
CA THR A 163 4.74 5.74 -8.05
C THR A 163 3.26 5.83 -7.64
N PRO A 164 2.44 6.70 -8.26
CA PRO A 164 1.02 6.75 -7.95
C PRO A 164 0.36 5.39 -8.24
N ARG A 165 -0.71 5.08 -7.51
CA ARG A 165 -1.48 3.85 -7.71
C ARG A 165 -2.97 4.12 -7.48
N GLY A 166 -3.63 4.67 -8.51
CA GLY A 166 -5.01 5.14 -8.34
C GLY A 166 -5.14 6.15 -7.21
N PHE A 167 -6.35 6.40 -6.77
CA PHE A 167 -6.68 7.29 -5.65
C PHE A 167 -6.68 6.54 -4.31
N ASN A 168 -5.51 6.01 -3.92
CA ASN A 168 -5.34 5.31 -2.65
C ASN A 168 -5.01 6.27 -1.49
N TRP A 169 -4.70 5.72 -0.31
CA TRP A 169 -4.39 6.50 0.89
C TRP A 169 -3.24 7.52 0.71
N VAL A 170 -2.30 7.27 -0.20
CA VAL A 170 -1.23 8.24 -0.50
C VAL A 170 -1.80 9.48 -1.18
N TYR A 171 -2.79 9.32 -2.06
CA TYR A 171 -3.54 10.43 -2.62
C TYR A 171 -4.26 11.20 -1.51
N ASP A 172 -5.00 10.49 -0.64
CA ASP A 172 -5.78 11.08 0.44
C ASP A 172 -4.93 11.90 1.43
N VAL A 173 -3.68 11.49 1.67
CA VAL A 173 -2.76 12.15 2.62
C VAL A 173 -1.90 13.22 1.95
N PHE A 174 -1.37 12.93 0.77
CA PHE A 174 -0.32 13.75 0.16
C PHE A 174 -0.74 14.52 -1.09
N ALA A 175 -1.97 14.37 -1.59
CA ALA A 175 -2.46 15.10 -2.75
C ALA A 175 -3.78 15.81 -2.48
N ASP A 176 -4.83 15.10 -2.11
CA ASP A 176 -6.18 15.65 -1.90
C ASP A 176 -6.27 16.84 -0.93
N PRO A 177 -5.57 16.86 0.22
CA PRO A 177 -5.64 17.98 1.16
C PRO A 177 -4.86 19.23 0.71
N LEU A 178 -4.12 19.15 -0.38
CA LEU A 178 -3.28 20.23 -0.88
C LEU A 178 -4.06 21.13 -1.86
N PRO A 179 -3.59 22.37 -2.10
CA PRO A 179 -4.21 23.24 -3.10
C PRO A 179 -4.21 22.61 -4.50
N ASP A 180 -5.27 22.82 -5.27
CA ASP A 180 -5.38 22.33 -6.67
C ASP A 180 -4.31 22.91 -7.60
N VAL A 181 -3.68 24.02 -7.23
CA VAL A 181 -2.64 24.69 -8.01
C VAL A 181 -1.31 24.56 -7.26
N PRO A 182 -0.23 24.18 -7.97
CA PRO A 182 1.09 24.08 -7.34
C PRO A 182 1.52 25.42 -6.74
N THR A 183 2.12 25.37 -5.55
CA THR A 183 2.76 26.53 -4.91
C THR A 183 3.98 26.97 -5.71
N MET A 184 4.62 26.03 -6.40
CA MET A 184 5.71 26.26 -7.33
C MET A 184 5.59 25.27 -8.51
N ASP A 185 5.50 25.81 -9.70
CA ASP A 185 5.52 25.05 -10.94
C ASP A 185 6.98 24.83 -11.36
N LEU A 186 7.35 23.58 -11.60
CA LEU A 186 8.69 23.18 -12.00
C LEU A 186 8.65 22.60 -13.42
N PRO A 187 9.77 22.67 -14.17
CA PRO A 187 9.83 22.08 -15.51
C PRO A 187 9.56 20.58 -15.57
N ASP A 188 9.67 19.90 -14.44
CA ASP A 188 9.64 18.44 -14.29
C ASP A 188 8.63 17.94 -13.25
N GLY A 189 7.72 18.82 -12.78
CA GLY A 189 6.66 18.48 -11.81
C GLY A 189 6.15 19.69 -11.04
N GLY A 190 5.15 19.50 -10.17
CA GLY A 190 4.59 20.55 -9.32
C GLY A 190 4.97 20.38 -7.85
N VAL A 191 5.24 21.50 -7.15
CA VAL A 191 5.40 21.54 -5.70
C VAL A 191 4.11 22.06 -5.08
N TYR A 192 3.49 21.26 -4.25
CA TYR A 192 2.25 21.58 -3.53
C TYR A 192 2.54 21.67 -2.03
N ARG A 193 2.03 22.70 -1.35
CA ARG A 193 2.33 22.92 0.07
C ARG A 193 1.11 23.30 0.87
N SER A 194 1.01 22.69 2.06
CA SER A 194 0.20 23.15 3.17
C SER A 194 1.12 23.65 4.31
N GLU A 195 0.55 23.89 5.48
CA GLU A 195 1.32 24.31 6.66
C GLU A 195 2.35 23.26 7.13
N THR A 196 2.00 21.98 7.04
CA THR A 196 2.81 20.85 7.55
C THR A 196 3.33 19.92 6.47
N THR A 197 2.73 19.92 5.28
CA THR A 197 2.99 18.94 4.22
C THR A 197 3.50 19.62 2.95
N THR A 198 4.51 19.02 2.33
CA THR A 198 4.95 19.35 0.96
C THR A 198 4.92 18.09 0.11
N SER A 199 4.26 18.17 -1.04
CA SER A 199 4.25 17.10 -2.04
C SER A 199 4.82 17.58 -3.36
N ILE A 200 5.68 16.76 -3.94
CA ILE A 200 6.18 16.90 -5.29
C ILE A 200 5.41 15.89 -6.14
N LEU A 201 4.52 16.37 -6.99
CA LEU A 201 3.57 15.56 -7.75
C LEU A 201 3.80 15.71 -9.27
N GLY A 202 3.33 14.73 -10.04
CA GLY A 202 3.37 14.76 -11.50
C GLY A 202 4.79 14.74 -12.07
N VAL A 203 5.72 14.05 -11.41
CA VAL A 203 7.10 13.99 -11.86
C VAL A 203 7.25 12.86 -12.88
N SER A 204 7.36 13.24 -14.15
CA SER A 204 7.51 12.29 -15.24
C SER A 204 8.83 11.50 -15.16
N THR A 205 8.80 10.27 -15.67
CA THR A 205 10.02 9.48 -15.94
C THR A 205 11.05 10.25 -16.79
N ARG A 206 10.57 11.14 -17.67
CA ARG A 206 11.43 11.98 -18.53
C ARG A 206 12.22 13.02 -17.76
N ALA A 207 11.78 13.36 -16.57
CA ALA A 207 12.45 14.35 -15.71
C ALA A 207 13.85 13.92 -15.26
N ASN A 208 14.13 12.62 -15.27
CA ASN A 208 15.41 12.10 -14.79
C ASN A 208 16.51 12.17 -15.88
N PRO A 209 17.48 13.07 -15.75
CA PRO A 209 18.54 13.25 -16.75
C PRO A 209 19.55 12.11 -16.81
N ALA A 210 19.44 11.10 -15.94
CA ALA A 210 20.34 9.96 -15.92
C ALA A 210 19.89 8.81 -16.85
N HIS A 211 18.72 8.90 -17.46
CA HIS A 211 18.24 7.89 -18.40
C HIS A 211 18.97 7.95 -19.74
N PRO A 212 19.26 6.78 -20.36
CA PRO A 212 19.64 6.71 -21.77
C PRO A 212 18.52 7.24 -22.67
N ASP A 213 18.88 7.83 -23.82
CA ASP A 213 17.93 8.44 -24.75
C ASP A 213 16.82 7.46 -25.20
N ASP A 214 17.14 6.17 -25.38
CA ASP A 214 16.20 5.15 -25.83
C ASP A 214 15.35 4.55 -24.70
N TYR A 215 15.64 4.86 -23.43
CA TYR A 215 14.93 4.30 -22.27
C TYR A 215 13.46 4.70 -22.29
N ILE A 216 13.20 5.98 -22.43
CA ILE A 216 11.83 6.53 -22.43
C ILE A 216 11.01 5.93 -23.57
N GLU A 217 11.53 5.93 -24.81
CA GLU A 217 10.84 5.35 -25.95
C GLU A 217 10.49 3.84 -25.76
N ARG A 218 11.34 3.10 -25.06
CA ARG A 218 11.03 1.69 -24.73
C ARG A 218 9.90 1.59 -23.74
N GLN A 219 9.88 2.43 -22.70
CA GLN A 219 8.83 2.42 -21.69
C GLN A 219 7.48 2.82 -22.31
N GLU A 220 7.46 3.84 -23.16
CA GLU A 220 6.27 4.32 -23.86
C GLU A 220 5.66 3.26 -24.79
N ARG A 221 6.48 2.47 -25.47
CA ARG A 221 5.99 1.38 -26.32
C ARG A 221 5.33 0.23 -25.54
N GLN A 222 5.59 0.11 -24.26
CA GLN A 222 5.07 -0.97 -23.41
C GLN A 222 3.83 -0.55 -22.61
N ARG A 223 3.50 0.74 -22.60
CA ARG A 223 2.42 1.30 -21.80
C ARG A 223 1.52 2.19 -22.65
N SER A 224 0.24 2.20 -22.33
CA SER A 224 -0.74 3.08 -22.97
C SER A 224 -1.85 3.44 -21.98
N GLY A 225 -2.63 4.48 -22.26
CA GLY A 225 -3.71 4.94 -21.42
C GLY A 225 -3.26 5.30 -20.00
N GLU A 226 -4.04 4.93 -18.99
CA GLU A 226 -3.78 5.30 -17.60
C GLU A 226 -2.49 4.71 -17.04
N ALA A 227 -2.08 3.51 -17.48
CA ALA A 227 -0.81 2.93 -17.08
C ALA A 227 0.37 3.80 -17.52
N TYR A 228 0.25 4.47 -18.68
CA TYR A 228 1.23 5.45 -19.14
C TYR A 228 1.19 6.72 -18.27
N GLU A 229 0.02 7.28 -18.03
CA GLU A 229 -0.13 8.49 -17.22
C GLU A 229 0.37 8.25 -15.78
N GLN A 230 0.04 7.11 -15.19
CA GLN A 230 0.47 6.76 -13.84
C GLN A 230 1.96 6.43 -13.74
N GLU A 231 2.44 5.50 -14.59
CA GLU A 231 3.80 4.96 -14.47
C GLU A 231 4.87 5.80 -15.18
N ILE A 232 4.50 6.59 -16.21
CA ILE A 232 5.43 7.44 -16.94
C ILE A 232 5.29 8.91 -16.56
N GLU A 233 4.07 9.46 -16.56
CA GLU A 233 3.87 10.87 -16.23
C GLU A 233 3.80 11.11 -14.71
N GLY A 234 3.55 10.05 -13.91
CA GLY A 234 3.53 10.16 -12.45
C GLY A 234 2.25 10.78 -11.90
N GLU A 235 1.16 10.72 -12.67
CA GLU A 235 -0.12 11.30 -12.32
C GLU A 235 -0.98 10.32 -11.53
N PHE A 236 -1.77 10.84 -10.58
CA PHE A 236 -2.86 10.08 -9.98
C PHE A 236 -4.02 10.03 -10.96
N VAL A 237 -4.33 8.87 -11.48
CA VAL A 237 -5.42 8.66 -12.43
C VAL A 237 -6.37 7.58 -11.93
N ALA A 238 -7.66 7.77 -12.18
CA ALA A 238 -8.62 6.70 -12.03
C ALA A 238 -8.43 5.71 -13.17
N PHE A 239 -8.42 4.44 -12.90
CA PHE A 239 -8.37 3.44 -13.97
C PHE A 239 -9.68 3.44 -14.79
N GLU A 240 -9.60 3.61 -16.13
CA GLU A 240 -10.74 3.33 -17.00
C GLU A 240 -11.09 1.85 -16.92
N GLY A 241 -12.37 1.53 -17.02
CA GLY A 241 -12.82 0.15 -16.96
C GLY A 241 -12.85 -0.45 -15.56
N LEU A 242 -12.71 0.35 -14.47
CA LEU A 242 -12.97 -0.15 -13.12
C LEU A 242 -14.34 -0.83 -13.05
N VAL A 243 -14.38 -1.98 -12.39
CA VAL A 243 -15.61 -2.74 -12.15
C VAL A 243 -16.51 -1.95 -11.20
N TYR A 244 -15.94 -1.45 -10.11
CA TYR A 244 -16.65 -0.72 -9.05
C TYR A 244 -16.30 0.77 -9.05
N LYS A 245 -16.72 1.50 -10.09
CA LYS A 245 -16.44 2.95 -10.26
C LYS A 245 -17.02 3.85 -9.16
N TRP A 246 -17.95 3.34 -8.38
CA TRP A 246 -18.61 4.04 -7.28
C TRP A 246 -17.82 4.00 -5.99
N PHE A 247 -16.85 3.10 -5.87
CA PHE A 247 -16.07 2.99 -4.65
C PHE A 247 -15.12 4.17 -4.50
N ASP A 248 -15.35 4.98 -3.49
CA ASP A 248 -14.56 6.17 -3.20
C ASP A 248 -14.37 6.36 -1.69
N ARG A 249 -13.96 7.55 -1.28
CA ARG A 249 -13.74 7.88 0.13
C ARG A 249 -15.00 7.74 1.00
N SER A 250 -16.19 7.96 0.45
CA SER A 250 -17.45 7.85 1.20
C SER A 250 -17.79 6.40 1.60
N ASN A 251 -17.18 5.42 0.93
CA ASN A 251 -17.30 4.00 1.26
C ASN A 251 -16.25 3.54 2.30
N ARG A 252 -15.35 4.41 2.74
CA ARG A 252 -14.32 4.10 3.72
C ARG A 252 -14.70 4.66 5.07
N VAL A 253 -14.51 3.89 6.12
CA VAL A 253 -14.86 4.26 7.48
C VAL A 253 -13.70 3.93 8.43
N THR A 254 -13.53 4.75 9.45
CA THR A 254 -12.62 4.44 10.54
C THR A 254 -13.26 3.46 11.54
N VAL A 255 -12.47 2.83 12.38
CA VAL A 255 -12.97 1.93 13.41
C VAL A 255 -13.93 2.64 14.37
N ASP A 256 -13.72 3.94 14.62
CA ASP A 256 -14.57 4.74 15.54
C ASP A 256 -15.92 5.10 14.92
N GLU A 257 -16.09 4.99 13.61
CA GLU A 257 -17.34 5.22 12.88
C GLU A 257 -18.22 3.98 12.73
N LEU A 258 -17.71 2.82 13.18
CA LEU A 258 -18.45 1.57 13.10
C LEU A 258 -19.69 1.56 14.00
N PRO A 259 -20.79 0.88 13.60
CA PRO A 259 -21.98 0.70 14.43
C PRO A 259 -21.66 0.01 15.76
N GLU A 260 -22.35 0.44 16.82
CA GLU A 260 -22.26 -0.20 18.15
C GLU A 260 -22.88 -1.61 18.18
N THR A 261 -23.90 -1.85 17.35
CA THR A 261 -24.64 -3.11 17.30
C THR A 261 -24.59 -3.76 15.93
N TRP A 262 -24.59 -5.08 15.92
CA TRP A 262 -24.46 -5.86 14.72
C TRP A 262 -25.51 -6.95 14.66
N ASP A 263 -26.11 -7.15 13.50
CA ASP A 263 -27.13 -8.17 13.28
C ASP A 263 -26.51 -9.55 13.04
N ARG A 264 -25.43 -9.58 12.24
CA ARG A 264 -24.70 -10.83 11.91
C ARG A 264 -23.29 -10.55 11.39
N THR A 265 -22.50 -11.63 11.37
CA THR A 265 -21.14 -11.66 10.78
C THR A 265 -21.08 -12.78 9.75
N ILE A 266 -20.40 -12.56 8.63
CA ILE A 266 -20.09 -13.58 7.64
C ILE A 266 -18.61 -13.46 7.24
N TYR A 267 -18.06 -14.52 6.66
CA TYR A 267 -16.68 -14.57 6.22
C TYR A 267 -16.59 -15.06 4.79
N GLY A 268 -15.64 -14.51 4.04
CA GLY A 268 -15.28 -15.00 2.71
C GLY A 268 -13.85 -15.49 2.67
N VAL A 269 -13.59 -16.58 1.95
CA VAL A 269 -12.24 -17.14 1.79
C VAL A 269 -11.98 -17.43 0.31
N ASP A 270 -10.92 -16.79 -0.22
CA ASP A 270 -10.34 -17.13 -1.52
C ASP A 270 -8.96 -17.77 -1.34
N TRP A 271 -8.77 -19.01 -1.81
CA TRP A 271 -7.51 -19.73 -1.69
C TRP A 271 -6.56 -19.44 -2.84
N GLY A 272 -5.45 -18.81 -2.55
CA GLY A 272 -4.41 -18.57 -3.52
C GLY A 272 -3.17 -19.46 -3.33
N GLY A 273 -2.96 -20.52 -4.05
CA GLY A 273 -1.77 -21.37 -3.92
C GLY A 273 -0.44 -20.60 -4.07
N ALA A 274 -0.06 -20.22 -5.30
CA ALA A 274 1.07 -19.32 -5.57
C ALA A 274 0.67 -17.83 -5.44
N ALA A 275 -0.60 -17.54 -5.64
CA ALA A 275 -1.24 -16.24 -5.42
C ALA A 275 -1.53 -16.03 -3.92
N PRO A 276 -1.93 -14.83 -3.49
CA PRO A 276 -2.37 -14.61 -2.13
C PRO A 276 -3.64 -15.40 -1.77
N THR A 277 -3.72 -15.88 -0.54
CA THR A 277 -4.99 -16.30 0.08
C THR A 277 -5.59 -15.09 0.76
N ALA A 278 -6.86 -14.83 0.53
CA ALA A 278 -7.59 -13.75 1.16
C ALA A 278 -8.69 -14.29 2.07
N ILE A 279 -8.84 -13.70 3.26
CA ILE A 279 -9.99 -13.86 4.14
C ILE A 279 -10.54 -12.47 4.41
N VAL A 280 -11.85 -12.29 4.27
CA VAL A 280 -12.52 -11.06 4.65
C VAL A 280 -13.61 -11.34 5.67
N ALA A 281 -13.71 -10.50 6.71
CA ALA A 281 -14.78 -10.50 7.69
C ALA A 281 -15.75 -9.36 7.38
N LEU A 282 -17.03 -9.69 7.20
CA LEU A 282 -18.07 -8.72 6.97
C LEU A 282 -19.10 -8.76 8.09
N ARG A 283 -19.57 -7.59 8.52
CA ARG A 283 -20.62 -7.45 9.51
C ARG A 283 -21.76 -6.61 8.97
N GLN A 284 -22.97 -6.98 9.32
CA GLN A 284 -24.18 -6.26 8.91
C GLN A 284 -24.78 -5.51 10.11
N SER A 285 -25.22 -4.28 9.86
CA SER A 285 -26.02 -3.48 10.77
C SER A 285 -27.15 -2.80 9.99
N GLY A 286 -28.38 -3.24 10.22
CA GLY A 286 -29.53 -2.86 9.37
C GLY A 286 -29.35 -3.36 7.95
N ASP A 287 -29.43 -2.43 7.00
CA ASP A 287 -29.22 -2.72 5.58
C ASP A 287 -27.75 -2.56 5.13
N ASP A 288 -26.88 -2.07 6.01
CA ASP A 288 -25.49 -1.73 5.68
C ASP A 288 -24.53 -2.87 6.00
N TRP A 289 -23.57 -3.07 5.12
CA TRP A 289 -22.48 -4.02 5.24
C TRP A 289 -21.15 -3.32 5.47
N PHE A 290 -20.35 -3.89 6.35
CA PHE A 290 -19.03 -3.37 6.71
C PHE A 290 -17.98 -4.47 6.60
N VAL A 291 -16.96 -4.27 5.77
CA VAL A 291 -15.73 -5.07 5.82
C VAL A 291 -14.92 -4.58 7.01
N VAL A 292 -14.77 -5.43 8.03
CA VAL A 292 -14.23 -5.03 9.34
C VAL A 292 -12.84 -5.63 9.65
N ASP A 293 -12.43 -6.66 8.93
CA ASP A 293 -11.11 -7.30 9.09
C ASP A 293 -10.75 -8.03 7.78
N GLU A 294 -9.45 -8.11 7.50
CA GLU A 294 -8.92 -8.86 6.36
C GLU A 294 -7.66 -9.64 6.74
N PHE A 295 -7.41 -10.74 6.05
CA PHE A 295 -6.14 -11.43 6.00
C PHE A 295 -5.74 -11.62 4.55
N TYR A 296 -4.48 -11.33 4.22
CA TYR A 296 -4.01 -11.40 2.83
C TYR A 296 -2.52 -11.81 2.81
N GLU A 297 -2.24 -13.08 2.49
CA GLU A 297 -0.87 -13.58 2.50
C GLU A 297 -0.65 -14.67 1.44
N ARG A 298 0.58 -14.76 0.93
CA ARG A 298 0.98 -15.77 -0.07
C ARG A 298 1.54 -17.02 0.60
N ARG A 299 1.31 -18.18 -0.01
CA ARG A 299 1.87 -19.48 0.41
C ARG A 299 1.45 -19.86 1.84
N VAL A 300 0.17 -19.70 2.09
CA VAL A 300 -0.44 -20.00 3.39
C VAL A 300 -0.83 -21.47 3.43
N VAL A 301 -0.65 -22.10 4.59
CA VAL A 301 -1.13 -23.47 4.85
C VAL A 301 -2.51 -23.43 5.54
N ASN A 302 -3.28 -24.51 5.44
CA ASN A 302 -4.65 -24.55 5.96
C ASN A 302 -4.72 -24.26 7.47
N GLU A 303 -3.74 -24.69 8.25
CA GLU A 303 -3.67 -24.44 9.68
C GLU A 303 -3.56 -22.94 10.01
N THR A 304 -2.90 -22.16 9.14
CA THR A 304 -2.83 -20.70 9.29
C THR A 304 -4.19 -20.06 8.97
N ILE A 305 -4.88 -20.53 7.94
CA ILE A 305 -6.22 -20.05 7.57
C ILE A 305 -7.21 -20.28 8.71
N ALA A 306 -7.22 -21.49 9.28
CA ALA A 306 -8.05 -21.81 10.42
C ALA A 306 -7.72 -20.95 11.66
N SER A 307 -6.44 -20.72 11.92
CA SER A 307 -6.00 -19.85 13.03
C SER A 307 -6.43 -18.39 12.83
N GLU A 308 -6.38 -17.88 11.62
CA GLU A 308 -6.83 -16.52 11.32
C GLU A 308 -8.35 -16.38 11.37
N LEU A 309 -9.09 -17.38 10.89
CA LEU A 309 -10.54 -17.42 11.03
C LEU A 309 -10.95 -17.46 12.51
N ASP A 310 -10.28 -18.29 13.34
CA ASP A 310 -10.54 -18.34 14.79
C ASP A 310 -10.27 -16.97 15.45
N ARG A 311 -9.18 -16.30 15.09
CA ARG A 311 -8.87 -14.93 15.54
C ARG A 311 -9.97 -13.93 15.13
N MET A 312 -10.46 -14.02 13.91
CA MET A 312 -11.52 -13.13 13.40
C MET A 312 -12.86 -13.45 14.10
N GLU A 313 -13.22 -14.73 14.27
CA GLU A 313 -14.44 -15.12 15.00
C GLU A 313 -14.42 -14.68 16.47
N GLN A 314 -13.26 -14.74 17.13
CA GLN A 314 -13.12 -14.24 18.51
C GLN A 314 -13.34 -12.73 18.60
N ARG A 315 -12.97 -11.97 17.57
CA ARG A 315 -13.08 -10.51 17.53
C ARG A 315 -14.46 -10.04 17.06
N HIS A 316 -15.02 -10.68 16.05
CA HIS A 316 -16.18 -10.20 15.32
C HIS A 316 -17.44 -11.07 15.49
N GLY A 317 -17.31 -12.21 16.14
CA GLY A 317 -18.40 -13.18 16.33
C GLY A 317 -18.41 -14.28 15.28
N ARG A 318 -19.04 -15.41 15.64
CA ARG A 318 -19.18 -16.55 14.74
C ARG A 318 -20.16 -16.28 13.60
N GLY A 319 -19.90 -16.88 12.46
CA GLY A 319 -20.76 -16.78 11.28
C GLY A 319 -20.39 -17.79 10.20
N PRO A 320 -21.19 -17.90 9.14
CA PRO A 320 -20.88 -18.76 8.01
C PRO A 320 -19.61 -18.28 7.29
N VAL A 321 -18.80 -19.24 6.83
CA VAL A 321 -17.56 -19.02 6.10
C VAL A 321 -17.76 -19.50 4.68
N TYR A 322 -17.94 -18.58 3.74
CA TYR A 322 -18.14 -18.87 2.32
C TYR A 322 -16.80 -18.98 1.60
N CYS A 323 -16.55 -20.12 1.03
CA CYS A 323 -15.26 -20.54 0.55
C CYS A 323 -15.24 -20.78 -0.95
N ASP A 324 -14.12 -20.47 -1.62
CA ASP A 324 -13.93 -20.86 -3.01
C ASP A 324 -14.19 -22.35 -3.20
N SER A 325 -15.21 -22.71 -3.99
CA SER A 325 -15.62 -24.09 -4.24
C SER A 325 -14.62 -24.92 -5.08
N ALA A 326 -13.47 -24.32 -5.52
CA ALA A 326 -12.40 -25.08 -6.17
C ALA A 326 -11.60 -25.95 -5.18
N GLU A 327 -11.69 -25.65 -3.88
CA GLU A 327 -10.90 -26.30 -2.83
C GLU A 327 -11.75 -27.12 -1.82
N PRO A 328 -12.54 -28.12 -2.26
CA PRO A 328 -13.50 -28.83 -1.40
C PRO A 328 -12.81 -29.52 -0.21
N ARG A 329 -11.55 -29.94 -0.37
CA ARG A 329 -10.79 -30.56 0.74
C ARG A 329 -10.42 -29.57 1.84
N ALA A 330 -10.19 -28.32 1.48
CA ALA A 330 -9.89 -27.25 2.44
C ALA A 330 -11.18 -26.85 3.19
N ILE A 331 -12.31 -26.79 2.48
CA ILE A 331 -13.65 -26.58 3.10
C ILE A 331 -13.96 -27.69 4.10
N ASP A 332 -13.79 -28.96 3.72
CA ASP A 332 -13.95 -30.10 4.63
C ASP A 332 -13.02 -30.01 5.86
N ALA A 333 -11.79 -29.53 5.69
CA ALA A 333 -10.85 -29.37 6.79
C ALA A 333 -11.33 -28.31 7.78
N LEU A 334 -11.74 -27.13 7.31
CA LEU A 334 -12.31 -26.07 8.15
C LEU A 334 -13.58 -26.54 8.89
N SER A 335 -14.47 -27.28 8.21
CA SER A 335 -15.67 -27.83 8.83
C SER A 335 -15.34 -28.81 9.96
N ARG A 336 -14.29 -29.62 9.82
CA ARG A 336 -13.82 -30.53 10.89
C ARG A 336 -13.22 -29.79 12.09
N GLU A 337 -12.68 -28.61 11.87
CA GLU A 337 -12.18 -27.72 12.92
C GLU A 337 -13.29 -26.93 13.62
N GLY A 338 -14.54 -27.04 13.13
CA GLY A 338 -15.73 -26.48 13.76
C GLY A 338 -16.21 -25.16 13.20
N PHE A 339 -15.69 -24.74 12.06
CA PHE A 339 -16.20 -23.59 11.31
C PHE A 339 -17.46 -23.97 10.50
N ASP A 340 -18.39 -23.05 10.33
CA ASP A 340 -19.53 -23.20 9.42
C ASP A 340 -19.09 -22.89 7.97
N ALA A 341 -18.17 -23.74 7.48
CA ALA A 341 -17.57 -23.56 6.16
C ALA A 341 -18.49 -24.11 5.07
N ARG A 342 -18.78 -23.28 4.07
CA ARG A 342 -19.73 -23.56 2.98
C ARG A 342 -19.09 -23.26 1.63
N GLU A 343 -19.50 -24.00 0.59
CA GLU A 343 -19.11 -23.68 -0.79
C GLU A 343 -19.75 -22.37 -1.26
N SER A 344 -18.99 -21.54 -1.98
CA SER A 344 -19.49 -20.30 -2.55
C SER A 344 -20.02 -20.46 -3.97
N GLU A 345 -20.95 -19.59 -4.34
CA GLU A 345 -21.37 -19.36 -5.72
C GLU A 345 -20.27 -18.60 -6.49
N LYS A 346 -19.89 -19.17 -7.66
CA LYS A 346 -18.79 -18.65 -8.48
C LYS A 346 -19.19 -17.74 -9.64
N ALA A 347 -20.47 -17.46 -9.81
CA ALA A 347 -20.94 -16.64 -10.93
C ALA A 347 -20.35 -15.22 -10.85
N VAL A 348 -19.25 -14.97 -11.56
CA VAL A 348 -18.47 -13.72 -11.48
C VAL A 348 -19.33 -12.52 -11.84
N GLU A 349 -19.96 -12.52 -13.01
CA GLU A 349 -20.75 -11.39 -13.51
C GLU A 349 -21.95 -11.08 -12.59
N THR A 350 -22.69 -12.12 -12.18
CA THR A 350 -23.85 -11.95 -11.29
C THR A 350 -23.42 -11.48 -9.90
N GLY A 351 -22.32 -12.01 -9.37
CA GLY A 351 -21.76 -11.60 -8.10
C GLY A 351 -21.23 -10.16 -8.13
N ILE A 352 -20.62 -9.72 -9.24
CA ILE A 352 -20.21 -8.32 -9.43
C ILE A 352 -21.43 -7.41 -9.40
N ARG A 353 -22.50 -7.76 -10.13
CA ARG A 353 -23.75 -6.97 -10.12
C ARG A 353 -24.39 -6.92 -8.74
N TYR A 354 -24.29 -8.00 -7.96
CA TYR A 354 -24.79 -8.02 -6.59
C TYR A 354 -24.00 -7.04 -5.70
N VAL A 355 -22.67 -7.10 -5.72
CA VAL A 355 -21.84 -6.14 -4.99
C VAL A 355 -22.09 -4.69 -5.46
N ASP A 356 -22.25 -4.47 -6.77
CA ASP A 356 -22.61 -3.15 -7.32
C ASP A 356 -23.98 -2.65 -6.81
N SER A 357 -24.92 -3.53 -6.52
CA SER A 357 -26.22 -3.16 -5.93
C SER A 357 -26.12 -2.67 -4.48
N LEU A 358 -25.02 -2.98 -3.82
CA LEU A 358 -24.72 -2.57 -2.44
C LEU A 358 -23.92 -1.26 -2.35
N ARG A 359 -23.64 -0.59 -3.46
CA ARG A 359 -22.75 0.59 -3.57
C ARG A 359 -22.95 1.65 -2.48
N ASP A 360 -24.21 1.96 -2.11
CA ASP A 360 -24.57 2.98 -1.13
C ASP A 360 -24.65 2.42 0.31
N ARG A 361 -24.39 1.12 0.48
CA ARG A 361 -24.56 0.35 1.72
C ARG A 361 -23.39 -0.57 2.03
N LEU A 362 -22.31 -0.50 1.28
CA LEU A 362 -21.08 -1.27 1.51
C LEU A 362 -19.95 -0.32 1.92
N PHE A 363 -19.45 -0.54 3.12
CA PHE A 363 -18.38 0.24 3.71
C PHE A 363 -17.18 -0.65 4.03
N VAL A 364 -15.99 -0.09 3.95
CA VAL A 364 -14.74 -0.80 4.22
C VAL A 364 -13.96 -0.04 5.28
N VAL A 365 -13.57 -0.72 6.34
CA VAL A 365 -12.69 -0.12 7.37
C VAL A 365 -11.33 0.21 6.76
N GLU A 366 -10.82 1.39 7.04
CA GLU A 366 -9.54 1.88 6.48
C GLU A 366 -8.35 0.95 6.73
N ASP A 367 -8.41 0.09 7.74
CA ASP A 367 -7.38 -0.93 8.00
C ASP A 367 -7.42 -2.11 6.98
N CYS A 368 -8.52 -2.30 6.24
CA CYS A 368 -8.67 -3.34 5.21
C CYS A 368 -8.11 -2.87 3.85
N GLN A 369 -6.80 -2.64 3.83
CA GLN A 369 -6.12 -2.00 2.71
C GLN A 369 -6.10 -2.82 1.42
N HIS A 370 -6.03 -4.16 1.51
CA HIS A 370 -6.04 -4.99 0.30
C HIS A 370 -7.41 -4.96 -0.37
N VAL A 371 -8.50 -4.96 0.42
CA VAL A 371 -9.86 -4.77 -0.11
C VAL A 371 -9.98 -3.41 -0.81
N ILE A 372 -9.52 -2.33 -0.14
CA ILE A 372 -9.54 -0.96 -0.71
C ILE A 372 -8.69 -0.90 -1.99
N ASP A 373 -7.48 -1.44 -1.97
CA ASP A 373 -6.58 -1.44 -3.13
C ASP A 373 -7.18 -2.20 -4.31
N GLU A 374 -7.83 -3.34 -4.06
CA GLU A 374 -8.47 -4.11 -5.10
C GLU A 374 -9.72 -3.41 -5.65
N PHE A 375 -10.55 -2.74 -4.82
CA PHE A 375 -11.63 -1.89 -5.33
C PHE A 375 -11.12 -0.80 -6.28
N ASN A 376 -9.99 -0.20 -5.98
CA ASN A 376 -9.38 0.86 -6.79
C ASN A 376 -8.63 0.36 -8.04
N THR A 377 -8.43 -0.96 -8.20
CA THR A 377 -7.64 -1.53 -9.29
C THR A 377 -8.34 -2.62 -10.08
N TYR A 378 -9.45 -3.19 -9.56
CA TYR A 378 -10.21 -4.26 -10.22
C TYR A 378 -10.93 -3.74 -11.45
N ARG A 379 -10.58 -4.28 -12.63
CA ARG A 379 -11.02 -3.74 -13.91
C ARG A 379 -11.38 -4.81 -14.92
N TYR A 380 -12.15 -4.40 -15.91
CA TYR A 380 -12.40 -5.20 -17.09
C TYR A 380 -11.16 -5.28 -18.00
N LYS A 381 -11.05 -6.32 -18.79
CA LYS A 381 -10.07 -6.41 -19.88
C LYS A 381 -10.43 -5.42 -20.98
N ASP A 382 -9.42 -4.85 -21.64
CA ASP A 382 -9.63 -3.89 -22.71
C ASP A 382 -10.56 -4.45 -23.79
N GLY A 383 -11.66 -3.74 -24.04
CA GLY A 383 -12.65 -4.10 -25.05
C GLY A 383 -13.47 -5.36 -24.75
N SER A 384 -13.55 -5.81 -23.51
CA SER A 384 -14.29 -7.00 -23.06
C SER A 384 -15.08 -6.72 -21.79
N ASP A 385 -16.19 -7.44 -21.60
CA ASP A 385 -16.91 -7.47 -20.32
C ASP A 385 -16.30 -8.51 -19.33
N ASP A 386 -15.22 -9.20 -19.71
CA ASP A 386 -14.48 -10.08 -18.82
C ASP A 386 -13.57 -9.26 -17.89
N VAL A 387 -13.53 -9.63 -16.63
CA VAL A 387 -12.61 -9.00 -15.68
C VAL A 387 -11.17 -9.49 -15.84
N LEU A 388 -10.23 -8.60 -15.55
CA LEU A 388 -8.82 -8.95 -15.48
C LEU A 388 -8.57 -9.69 -14.16
N LYS A 389 -8.07 -10.94 -14.26
CA LYS A 389 -7.78 -11.81 -13.12
C LYS A 389 -6.38 -11.49 -12.53
N GLU A 390 -6.24 -10.29 -12.00
CA GLU A 390 -5.03 -9.80 -11.33
C GLU A 390 -5.43 -8.98 -10.12
N HIS A 391 -4.87 -9.28 -8.95
CA HIS A 391 -5.17 -8.55 -7.70
C HIS A 391 -6.67 -8.49 -7.39
N ASP A 392 -7.35 -9.65 -7.40
CA ASP A 392 -8.79 -9.79 -7.21
C ASP A 392 -9.19 -10.72 -6.05
N HIS A 393 -8.22 -11.17 -5.24
CA HIS A 393 -8.42 -12.19 -4.22
C HIS A 393 -9.30 -11.73 -3.04
N ALA A 394 -9.10 -10.50 -2.56
CA ALA A 394 -9.90 -9.95 -1.48
C ALA A 394 -11.33 -9.64 -1.96
N LEU A 395 -11.49 -9.15 -3.21
CA LEU A 395 -12.79 -8.92 -3.82
C LEU A 395 -13.50 -10.23 -4.19
N ASP A 396 -12.77 -11.27 -4.60
CA ASP A 396 -13.36 -12.58 -4.81
C ASP A 396 -13.86 -13.17 -3.48
N ALA A 397 -13.07 -13.08 -2.40
CA ALA A 397 -13.51 -13.49 -1.06
C ALA A 397 -14.74 -12.69 -0.57
N LEU A 398 -14.74 -11.37 -0.76
CA LEU A 398 -15.88 -10.49 -0.46
C LEU A 398 -17.13 -10.89 -1.25
N ARG A 399 -16.98 -11.10 -2.56
CA ARG A 399 -18.06 -11.51 -3.46
C ARG A 399 -18.62 -12.88 -3.07
N TYR A 400 -17.76 -13.85 -2.74
CA TYR A 400 -18.19 -15.16 -2.25
C TYR A 400 -19.07 -15.03 -1.02
N ALA A 401 -18.67 -14.24 -0.04
CA ALA A 401 -19.43 -14.03 1.17
C ALA A 401 -20.79 -13.37 0.89
N LEU A 402 -20.79 -12.19 0.28
CA LEU A 402 -21.98 -11.39 0.10
C LEU A 402 -23.01 -12.05 -0.86
N PHE A 403 -22.54 -12.55 -1.99
CA PHE A 403 -23.44 -13.09 -3.03
C PHE A 403 -24.00 -14.44 -2.64
N THR A 404 -23.21 -15.32 -2.02
CA THR A 404 -23.69 -16.64 -1.59
C THR A 404 -24.66 -16.53 -0.41
N ASP A 405 -24.39 -15.62 0.51
CA ASP A 405 -25.25 -15.38 1.68
C ASP A 405 -26.66 -14.90 1.26
N ASP A 406 -26.73 -13.99 0.28
CA ASP A 406 -28.01 -13.48 -0.24
C ASP A 406 -28.81 -14.52 -1.03
N THR A 407 -28.13 -15.34 -1.84
CA THR A 407 -28.79 -16.35 -2.67
C THR A 407 -29.35 -17.52 -1.86
N GLY A 408 -28.99 -17.65 -0.59
CA GLY A 408 -29.51 -18.69 0.33
C GLY A 408 -29.21 -20.10 -0.12
N VAL A 409 -28.15 -20.31 -0.91
CA VAL A 409 -27.73 -21.65 -1.34
C VAL A 409 -27.11 -22.40 -0.16
N ASP A 410 -27.99 -22.91 0.71
CA ASP A 410 -27.64 -24.06 1.51
C ASP A 410 -27.36 -25.21 0.53
N ALA A 411 -26.16 -25.79 0.59
CA ALA A 411 -25.77 -26.98 -0.17
C ALA A 411 -26.55 -28.23 0.26
N GLY A 412 -27.85 -28.09 0.38
CA GLY A 412 -28.83 -29.11 0.69
C GLY A 412 -30.03 -28.92 -0.24
N GLY A 413 -29.96 -29.50 -1.46
CA GLY A 413 -30.92 -29.33 -2.53
C GLY A 413 -32.37 -29.47 -2.09
N VAL A 414 -33.13 -28.41 -2.27
CA VAL A 414 -34.57 -28.49 -2.54
C VAL A 414 -34.81 -27.78 -3.88
N VAL A 415 -34.92 -28.61 -4.93
CA VAL A 415 -35.53 -28.20 -6.18
C VAL A 415 -37.00 -27.96 -5.89
N ILE A 416 -37.46 -26.73 -5.93
CA ILE A 416 -38.87 -26.40 -6.03
C ILE A 416 -39.16 -26.26 -7.52
N ASP A 417 -39.74 -27.32 -8.12
CA ASP A 417 -40.38 -27.28 -9.44
C ASP A 417 -41.59 -26.34 -9.41
N TRP A 418 -41.62 -25.42 -10.37
CA TRP A 418 -42.83 -24.69 -10.79
C TRP A 418 -43.23 -25.06 -12.20
#